data_72491958adede937664b15d3bd9d99e0
#
_entry.id   72491958adede937664b15d3bd9d99e0
#
_cell.length_a   1.000
_cell.length_b   1.000
_cell.length_c   1.000
_cell.angle_alpha   90.00
_cell.angle_beta   90.00
_cell.angle_gamma   90.00
#
_symmetry.space_group_name_H-M   'P 1'
#
loop_
_entity.id
_entity.type
_entity.pdbx_description
1 polymer ?
#
loop_
_entity_poly.entity_id
_entity_poly.type
_entity_poly.pdbx_seq_one_letter_code
_entity_poly.pdbx_strand_id
1 'polypeptide(L)'
;MEGVQNQQAQANNNTDPQNPQVEPQVQNQEPGRLAQQAGTEPQAKNQEPDPQNPQGAPEAYDFTSALPEGETLDEAISQKFGEICKGMNLTNEQANQMAAYGFEYGKGLIQQMNDMREAQYDKWQEETRKELGADFEKTMNEYGAGLQHLEKTSPGIRKLLSETGVGDRIEIVRAFSELGRLVSEDGGVGGGNPQGGKTSMYPNTNFENY
;
A
#
# COMPACT_ATOMS: atom_id res chain seq x y z
N MET A 1 31.80 8.21 68.41
CA MET A 1 33.16 8.03 67.89
C MET A 1 32.90 7.76 66.43
N GLU A 2 32.98 8.82 65.67
CA GLU A 2 34.04 9.17 64.72
C GLU A 2 33.88 8.30 63.43
N GLY A 3 33.81 8.76 62.27
CA GLY A 3 34.08 10.08 61.67
C GLY A 3 33.82 9.85 60.13
N VAL A 4 33.14 10.73 59.49
CA VAL A 4 33.57 11.75 58.56
C VAL A 4 34.58 11.28 57.47
N GLN A 5 34.18 11.37 56.25
CA GLN A 5 34.74 12.11 55.07
C GLN A 5 34.28 11.46 53.78
N ASN A 6 33.45 12.07 53.02
CA ASN A 6 33.55 13.17 52.06
C ASN A 6 34.83 13.14 51.24
N GLN A 7 34.70 12.73 49.98
CA GLN A 7 35.53 13.26 48.91
C GLN A 7 34.81 13.25 47.58
N GLN A 8 34.57 14.46 47.10
CA GLN A 8 34.34 14.84 45.71
C GLN A 8 35.59 14.53 44.87
N ALA A 9 35.36 14.02 43.67
CA ALA A 9 36.18 14.32 42.51
C ALA A 9 35.29 14.00 41.31
N GLN A 10 34.73 15.00 40.67
CA GLN A 10 35.20 15.68 39.45
C GLN A 10 35.40 14.73 38.28
N ALA A 11 34.43 14.84 37.38
CA ALA A 11 34.58 15.42 36.02
C ALA A 11 35.47 14.62 35.07
N ASN A 12 34.95 14.11 34.00
CA ASN A 12 35.17 14.66 32.67
C ASN A 12 34.72 13.71 31.55
N ASN A 13 34.16 14.38 30.57
CA ASN A 13 34.22 14.12 29.13
C ASN A 13 33.23 13.09 28.61
N ASN A 14 32.10 13.58 28.09
CA ASN A 14 31.98 14.29 26.82
C ASN A 14 32.56 13.45 25.64
N THR A 15 31.74 12.64 25.05
CA THR A 15 31.83 12.37 23.62
C THR A 15 30.43 12.13 23.07
N ASP A 16 29.90 13.20 22.55
CA ASP A 16 28.77 13.28 21.63
C ASP A 16 29.26 12.79 20.25
N PRO A 17 28.66 11.75 19.64
CA PRO A 17 28.91 11.49 18.22
C PRO A 17 27.97 12.36 17.39
N GLN A 18 28.53 13.37 16.83
CA GLN A 18 27.99 14.26 15.82
C GLN A 18 27.22 13.51 14.73
N ASN A 19 25.98 13.91 14.59
CA ASN A 19 25.15 13.73 13.41
C ASN A 19 25.65 14.68 12.30
N PRO A 20 26.08 14.23 11.13
CA PRO A 20 26.33 15.13 10.01
C PRO A 20 24.99 15.46 9.34
N GLN A 21 24.43 16.62 9.71
CA GLN A 21 23.48 17.31 8.86
C GLN A 21 24.19 17.71 7.57
N VAL A 22 23.80 17.10 6.46
CA VAL A 22 24.13 17.60 5.12
C VAL A 22 23.06 18.60 4.74
N GLU A 23 23.32 19.89 4.97
CA GLU A 23 22.57 20.97 4.35
C GLU A 23 22.97 21.06 2.87
N PRO A 24 22.03 21.18 1.93
CA PRO A 24 22.35 21.55 0.56
C PRO A 24 22.67 23.04 0.52
N GLN A 25 23.91 23.37 0.27
CA GLN A 25 24.34 24.73 -0.05
C GLN A 25 23.67 25.19 -1.35
N VAL A 26 22.79 26.14 -1.23
CA VAL A 26 22.32 26.96 -2.34
C VAL A 26 23.43 27.95 -2.66
N GLN A 27 24.19 27.69 -3.70
CA GLN A 27 25.10 28.68 -4.29
C GLN A 27 24.29 29.76 -5.00
N ASN A 28 24.22 30.89 -4.34
CA ASN A 28 23.76 32.15 -4.91
C ASN A 28 24.84 32.62 -5.90
N GLN A 29 24.63 32.40 -7.18
CA GLN A 29 25.42 33.06 -8.22
C GLN A 29 24.65 34.29 -8.69
N GLU A 30 25.25 35.46 -8.44
CA GLU A 30 24.80 36.73 -8.97
C GLU A 30 24.75 36.70 -10.51
N PRO A 31 23.75 37.34 -11.14
CA PRO A 31 23.67 37.42 -12.58
C PRO A 31 24.64 38.51 -13.08
N GLY A 32 25.77 38.06 -13.61
CA GLY A 32 26.66 38.90 -14.39
C GLY A 32 25.97 39.43 -15.64
N ARG A 33 26.01 40.75 -15.75
CA ARG A 33 25.66 41.53 -16.93
C ARG A 33 26.26 40.95 -18.20
N LEU A 34 25.42 40.53 -19.13
CA LEU A 34 25.83 40.45 -20.54
C LEU A 34 24.78 41.15 -21.41
N ALA A 35 25.29 42.20 -21.99
CA ALA A 35 24.92 42.91 -23.20
C ALA A 35 23.63 42.53 -23.93
N GLN A 36 22.85 43.59 -24.12
CA GLN A 36 21.85 43.79 -25.16
C GLN A 36 22.33 43.23 -26.51
N GLN A 37 21.64 42.21 -27.01
CA GLN A 37 21.46 42.03 -28.44
C GLN A 37 19.95 42.01 -28.72
N ALA A 38 19.59 43.07 -29.45
CA ALA A 38 18.26 43.28 -29.95
C ALA A 38 17.89 42.20 -30.98
N GLY A 39 16.64 41.78 -30.91
CA GLY A 39 15.89 41.35 -32.07
C GLY A 39 15.98 39.88 -32.40
N THR A 40 15.00 39.14 -32.00
CA THR A 40 14.12 38.43 -32.94
C THR A 40 13.07 37.74 -32.03
N GLU A 41 11.83 38.21 -32.06
CA GLU A 41 10.67 37.43 -31.62
C GLU A 41 10.79 36.06 -32.30
N PRO A 42 10.62 34.97 -31.57
CA PRO A 42 10.33 33.70 -32.21
C PRO A 42 8.97 33.84 -32.91
N GLN A 43 8.97 34.20 -34.16
CA GLN A 43 7.84 33.94 -35.03
C GLN A 43 7.47 32.47 -34.78
N ALA A 44 6.24 32.24 -34.24
CA ALA A 44 5.56 31.00 -34.37
C ALA A 44 5.66 30.60 -35.85
N LYS A 45 6.60 29.71 -36.17
CA LYS A 45 6.60 29.04 -37.46
C LYS A 45 5.26 28.33 -37.52
N ASN A 46 4.38 28.89 -38.34
CA ASN A 46 3.32 28.13 -38.95
C ASN A 46 4.03 26.92 -39.57
N GLN A 47 4.09 25.82 -38.84
CA GLN A 47 4.48 24.55 -39.43
C GLN A 47 3.33 24.24 -40.38
N GLU A 48 3.63 24.33 -41.68
CA GLU A 48 2.80 23.72 -42.68
C GLU A 48 2.50 22.30 -42.22
N PRO A 49 1.24 21.83 -42.29
CA PRO A 49 0.86 20.49 -41.87
C PRO A 49 1.77 19.48 -42.54
N ASP A 50 2.48 18.68 -41.72
CA ASP A 50 3.26 17.54 -42.17
C ASP A 50 2.30 16.67 -43.04
N PRO A 51 2.59 16.45 -44.32
CA PRO A 51 1.72 15.65 -45.18
C PRO A 51 1.56 14.20 -44.72
N GLN A 52 2.32 13.77 -43.70
CA GLN A 52 2.19 12.45 -43.05
C GLN A 52 1.30 12.47 -41.79
N ASN A 53 0.90 13.64 -41.28
CA ASN A 53 -0.04 13.77 -40.18
C ASN A 53 -1.07 14.88 -40.45
N PRO A 54 -2.05 14.68 -41.33
CA PRO A 54 -2.97 15.73 -41.76
C PRO A 54 -4.07 16.08 -40.75
N GLN A 55 -4.11 15.48 -39.58
CA GLN A 55 -5.18 15.68 -38.60
C GLN A 55 -4.61 16.08 -37.25
N GLY A 56 -4.84 17.34 -36.85
CA GLY A 56 -4.70 17.78 -35.48
C GLY A 56 -5.79 17.13 -34.58
N ALA A 57 -6.08 17.73 -33.44
CA ALA A 57 -7.07 17.24 -32.50
C ALA A 57 -8.43 17.02 -33.17
N PRO A 58 -9.05 15.84 -33.02
CA PRO A 58 -10.40 15.58 -33.49
C PRO A 58 -11.44 16.36 -32.68
N GLU A 59 -12.68 16.43 -33.16
CA GLU A 59 -13.79 16.98 -32.38
C GLU A 59 -14.07 16.17 -31.09
N ALA A 60 -14.00 14.84 -31.22
CA ALA A 60 -14.14 13.88 -30.13
C ALA A 60 -13.11 12.76 -30.28
N TYR A 61 -12.57 12.31 -29.16
CA TYR A 61 -11.65 11.19 -29.10
C TYR A 61 -12.40 9.89 -28.87
N ASP A 62 -11.92 8.84 -29.53
CA ASP A 62 -12.36 7.46 -29.29
C ASP A 62 -11.19 6.68 -28.68
N PHE A 63 -11.37 6.24 -27.43
CA PHE A 63 -10.35 5.50 -26.67
C PHE A 63 -10.59 3.98 -26.65
N THR A 64 -11.55 3.47 -27.40
CA THR A 64 -11.87 2.02 -27.40
C THR A 64 -10.71 1.15 -27.84
N SER A 65 -9.86 1.64 -28.73
CA SER A 65 -8.66 0.91 -29.18
C SER A 65 -7.49 0.96 -28.20
N ALA A 66 -7.55 1.83 -27.18
CA ALA A 66 -6.50 1.96 -26.18
C ALA A 66 -6.62 0.93 -25.04
N LEU A 67 -7.76 0.26 -24.95
CA LEU A 67 -8.08 -0.60 -23.83
C LEU A 67 -8.08 -2.08 -24.26
N PRO A 68 -7.76 -2.99 -23.32
CA PRO A 68 -7.98 -4.42 -23.54
C PRO A 68 -9.45 -4.73 -23.82
N GLU A 69 -9.69 -5.85 -24.47
CA GLU A 69 -11.05 -6.31 -24.79
C GLU A 69 -11.89 -6.49 -23.52
N GLY A 70 -13.04 -5.85 -23.48
CA GLY A 70 -13.96 -5.87 -22.33
C GLY A 70 -13.74 -4.79 -21.29
N GLU A 71 -12.67 -3.99 -21.40
CA GLU A 71 -12.44 -2.85 -20.52
C GLU A 71 -13.08 -1.57 -21.13
N THR A 72 -13.55 -0.71 -20.24
CA THR A 72 -14.13 0.59 -20.63
C THR A 72 -13.58 1.69 -19.70
N LEU A 73 -13.32 2.86 -20.26
CA LEU A 73 -13.05 4.04 -19.44
C LEU A 73 -14.37 4.61 -18.91
N ASP A 74 -14.32 5.09 -17.68
CA ASP A 74 -15.38 5.94 -17.14
C ASP A 74 -15.60 7.15 -18.04
N GLU A 75 -16.86 7.50 -18.31
CA GLU A 75 -17.21 8.57 -19.24
C GLU A 75 -16.64 9.92 -18.80
N ALA A 76 -16.68 10.24 -17.50
CA ALA A 76 -16.16 11.50 -16.98
C ALA A 76 -14.63 11.56 -17.10
N ILE A 77 -13.94 10.42 -16.94
CA ILE A 77 -12.49 10.31 -17.12
C ILE A 77 -12.16 10.47 -18.60
N SER A 78 -12.89 9.80 -19.50
CA SER A 78 -12.72 9.90 -20.94
C SER A 78 -12.86 11.31 -21.46
N GLN A 79 -13.90 12.03 -21.00
CA GLN A 79 -14.13 13.43 -21.40
C GLN A 79 -12.98 14.33 -20.93
N LYS A 80 -12.58 14.28 -19.66
CA LYS A 80 -11.48 15.09 -19.14
C LYS A 80 -10.16 14.80 -19.84
N PHE A 81 -9.87 13.53 -20.09
CA PHE A 81 -8.66 13.14 -20.82
C PHE A 81 -8.69 13.64 -22.25
N GLY A 82 -9.86 13.54 -22.92
CA GLY A 82 -10.05 14.10 -24.26
C GLY A 82 -9.84 15.60 -24.33
N GLU A 83 -10.32 16.37 -23.34
CA GLU A 83 -10.07 17.82 -23.23
C GLU A 83 -8.57 18.14 -23.11
N ILE A 84 -7.84 17.35 -22.31
CA ILE A 84 -6.39 17.50 -22.17
C ILE A 84 -5.69 17.22 -23.51
N CYS A 85 -6.03 16.11 -24.16
CA CYS A 85 -5.48 15.74 -25.47
C CYS A 85 -5.78 16.82 -26.53
N LYS A 86 -6.98 17.38 -26.51
CA LYS A 86 -7.38 18.48 -27.39
C LYS A 86 -6.58 19.74 -27.15
N GLY A 87 -6.34 20.08 -25.87
CA GLY A 87 -5.48 21.22 -25.48
C GLY A 87 -4.03 21.08 -25.94
N MET A 88 -3.55 19.84 -26.06
CA MET A 88 -2.22 19.52 -26.61
C MET A 88 -2.20 19.29 -28.13
N ASN A 89 -3.33 19.43 -28.79
CA ASN A 89 -3.50 19.20 -30.22
C ASN A 89 -3.07 17.80 -30.67
N LEU A 90 -3.33 16.76 -29.85
CA LEU A 90 -2.98 15.38 -30.18
C LEU A 90 -3.94 14.79 -31.19
N THR A 91 -3.43 13.93 -32.07
CA THR A 91 -4.29 13.08 -32.90
C THR A 91 -4.99 12.01 -32.07
N ASN A 92 -6.04 11.39 -32.61
CA ASN A 92 -6.71 10.27 -31.94
C ASN A 92 -5.75 9.10 -31.67
N GLU A 93 -4.82 8.83 -32.58
CA GLU A 93 -3.82 7.78 -32.40
C GLU A 93 -2.85 8.09 -31.25
N GLN A 94 -2.32 9.33 -31.20
CA GLN A 94 -1.44 9.75 -30.10
C GLN A 94 -2.17 9.71 -28.75
N ALA A 95 -3.42 10.15 -28.70
CA ALA A 95 -4.24 10.09 -27.51
C ALA A 95 -4.50 8.66 -27.04
N ASN A 96 -4.76 7.74 -27.98
CA ASN A 96 -4.91 6.30 -27.67
C ASN A 96 -3.62 5.67 -27.17
N GLN A 97 -2.45 6.02 -27.72
CA GLN A 97 -1.17 5.55 -27.20
C GLN A 97 -0.92 6.02 -25.75
N MET A 98 -1.26 7.29 -25.44
CA MET A 98 -1.17 7.81 -24.10
C MET A 98 -2.17 7.13 -23.15
N ALA A 99 -3.40 6.89 -23.58
CA ALA A 99 -4.42 6.20 -22.81
C ALA A 99 -4.00 4.75 -22.50
N ALA A 100 -3.50 4.02 -23.50
CA ALA A 100 -2.99 2.66 -23.34
C ALA A 100 -1.83 2.60 -22.33
N TYR A 101 -0.86 3.52 -22.45
CA TYR A 101 0.22 3.62 -21.48
C TYR A 101 -0.29 3.93 -20.06
N GLY A 102 -1.23 4.87 -19.94
CA GLY A 102 -1.84 5.23 -18.65
C GLY A 102 -2.57 4.05 -18.02
N PHE A 103 -3.27 3.25 -18.81
CA PHE A 103 -3.95 2.04 -18.36
C PHE A 103 -2.96 0.98 -17.85
N GLU A 104 -1.92 0.67 -18.62
CA GLU A 104 -0.88 -0.27 -18.23
C GLU A 104 -0.13 0.19 -16.97
N TYR A 105 0.19 1.47 -16.88
CA TYR A 105 0.81 2.05 -15.69
C TYR A 105 -0.09 1.93 -14.45
N GLY A 106 -1.38 2.25 -14.61
CA GLY A 106 -2.37 2.11 -13.52
C GLY A 106 -2.53 0.67 -13.06
N LYS A 107 -2.57 -0.28 -14.01
CA LYS A 107 -2.61 -1.71 -13.72
C LYS A 107 -1.35 -2.17 -12.95
N GLY A 108 -0.17 -1.71 -13.36
CA GLY A 108 1.08 -1.98 -12.68
C GLY A 108 1.10 -1.47 -11.24
N LEU A 109 0.57 -0.26 -10.99
CA LEU A 109 0.43 0.30 -9.63
C LEU A 109 -0.52 -0.53 -8.77
N ILE A 110 -1.67 -0.95 -9.31
CA ILE A 110 -2.62 -1.80 -8.58
C ILE A 110 -1.97 -3.13 -8.22
N GLN A 111 -1.25 -3.75 -9.16
CA GLN A 111 -0.52 -4.99 -8.89
C GLN A 111 0.52 -4.79 -7.78
N GLN A 112 1.33 -3.75 -7.86
CA GLN A 112 2.32 -3.43 -6.82
C GLN A 112 1.67 -3.22 -5.45
N MET A 113 0.53 -2.52 -5.39
CA MET A 113 -0.21 -2.34 -4.14
C MET A 113 -0.74 -3.67 -3.58
N ASN A 114 -1.21 -4.57 -4.45
CA ASN A 114 -1.65 -5.90 -4.05
C ASN A 114 -0.49 -6.72 -3.50
N ASP A 115 0.64 -6.76 -4.20
CA ASP A 115 1.85 -7.48 -3.78
C ASP A 115 2.36 -6.95 -2.42
N MET A 116 2.36 -5.64 -2.22
CA MET A 116 2.73 -5.03 -0.94
C MET A 116 1.77 -5.43 0.19
N ARG A 117 0.48 -5.52 -0.11
CA ARG A 117 -0.54 -5.94 0.86
C ARG A 117 -0.39 -7.41 1.22
N GLU A 118 -0.17 -8.28 0.25
CA GLU A 118 0.09 -9.72 0.47
C GLU A 118 1.35 -9.91 1.31
N ALA A 119 2.46 -9.26 0.95
CA ALA A 119 3.69 -9.29 1.73
C ALA A 119 3.50 -8.78 3.18
N GLN A 120 2.60 -7.83 3.39
CA GLN A 120 2.26 -7.37 4.74
C GLN A 120 1.46 -8.41 5.52
N TYR A 121 0.56 -9.15 4.88
CA TYR A 121 -0.20 -10.23 5.52
C TYR A 121 0.72 -11.39 5.90
N ASP A 122 1.59 -11.82 4.98
CA ASP A 122 2.59 -12.85 5.25
C ASP A 122 3.48 -12.47 6.44
N LYS A 123 3.91 -11.23 6.50
CA LYS A 123 4.70 -10.72 7.61
C LYS A 123 3.95 -10.80 8.94
N TRP A 124 2.68 -10.43 8.99
CA TRP A 124 1.87 -10.54 10.22
C TRP A 124 1.69 -12.00 10.65
N GLN A 125 1.47 -12.91 9.72
CA GLN A 125 1.38 -14.34 9.99
C GLN A 125 2.68 -14.88 10.58
N GLU A 126 3.82 -14.55 9.96
CA GLU A 126 5.14 -14.96 10.44
C GLU A 126 5.44 -14.42 11.84
N GLU A 127 5.19 -13.12 12.05
CA GLU A 127 5.37 -12.47 13.36
C GLU A 127 4.49 -13.13 14.43
N THR A 128 3.22 -13.38 14.12
CA THR A 128 2.28 -14.05 15.03
C THR A 128 2.72 -15.47 15.35
N ARG A 129 3.11 -16.25 14.35
CA ARG A 129 3.63 -17.61 14.56
C ARG A 129 4.89 -17.62 15.44
N LYS A 130 5.82 -16.70 15.16
CA LYS A 130 7.05 -16.56 15.92
C LYS A 130 6.80 -16.17 17.37
N GLU A 131 5.87 -15.24 17.60
CA GLU A 131 5.56 -14.72 18.93
C GLU A 131 4.80 -15.74 19.80
N LEU A 132 3.92 -16.54 19.18
CA LEU A 132 3.19 -17.61 19.87
C LEU A 132 4.05 -18.87 20.07
N GLY A 133 5.00 -19.14 19.21
CA GLY A 133 5.92 -20.25 19.34
C GLY A 133 5.22 -21.59 19.55
N ALA A 134 5.52 -22.27 20.66
CA ALA A 134 4.93 -23.56 21.02
C ALA A 134 3.40 -23.50 21.29
N ASP A 135 2.88 -22.34 21.65
CA ASP A 135 1.47 -22.15 21.97
C ASP A 135 0.62 -21.85 20.72
N PHE A 136 1.22 -21.80 19.54
CA PHE A 136 0.54 -21.40 18.30
C PHE A 136 -0.73 -22.21 18.04
N GLU A 137 -0.64 -23.53 18.00
CA GLU A 137 -1.78 -24.41 17.70
C GLU A 137 -2.92 -24.25 18.72
N LYS A 138 -2.58 -24.17 19.99
CA LYS A 138 -3.55 -23.96 21.05
C LYS A 138 -4.25 -22.62 20.90
N THR A 139 -3.49 -21.56 20.74
CA THR A 139 -4.00 -20.19 20.58
C THR A 139 -4.89 -20.06 19.35
N MET A 140 -4.51 -20.69 18.23
CA MET A 140 -5.32 -20.66 17.00
C MET A 140 -6.62 -21.45 17.14
N ASN A 141 -6.66 -22.53 17.91
CA ASN A 141 -7.89 -23.24 18.21
C ASN A 141 -8.83 -22.38 19.08
N GLU A 142 -8.30 -21.71 20.10
CA GLU A 142 -9.05 -20.76 20.94
C GLU A 142 -9.54 -19.56 20.10
N TYR A 143 -8.69 -18.99 19.23
CA TYR A 143 -9.07 -17.95 18.27
C TYR A 143 -10.26 -18.39 17.41
N GLY A 144 -10.22 -19.62 16.87
CA GLY A 144 -11.32 -20.17 16.08
C GLY A 144 -12.63 -20.25 16.84
N ALA A 145 -12.59 -20.69 18.12
CA ALA A 145 -13.76 -20.74 18.99
C ALA A 145 -14.34 -19.34 19.28
N GLY A 146 -13.48 -18.37 19.57
CA GLY A 146 -13.88 -16.98 19.78
C GLY A 146 -14.49 -16.35 18.54
N LEU A 147 -13.89 -16.59 17.37
CA LEU A 147 -14.43 -16.11 16.10
C LEU A 147 -15.81 -16.74 15.80
N GLN A 148 -15.96 -18.05 15.99
CA GLN A 148 -17.23 -18.74 15.81
C GLN A 148 -18.31 -18.20 16.75
N HIS A 149 -17.95 -17.83 17.97
CA HIS A 149 -18.89 -17.19 18.89
C HIS A 149 -19.35 -15.83 18.39
N LEU A 150 -18.43 -15.00 17.93
CA LEU A 150 -18.75 -13.67 17.41
C LEU A 150 -19.55 -13.71 16.12
N GLU A 151 -19.37 -14.69 15.26
CA GLU A 151 -20.16 -14.84 14.04
C GLU A 151 -21.66 -14.95 14.29
N LYS A 152 -22.07 -15.42 15.48
CA LYS A 152 -23.49 -15.50 15.85
C LYS A 152 -24.13 -14.12 16.03
N THR A 153 -23.37 -13.14 16.49
CA THR A 153 -23.85 -11.78 16.76
C THR A 153 -23.38 -10.77 15.74
N SER A 154 -22.31 -11.09 15.04
CA SER A 154 -21.65 -10.21 14.03
C SER A 154 -21.38 -11.02 12.76
N PRO A 155 -22.42 -11.35 11.98
CA PRO A 155 -22.26 -12.05 10.72
C PRO A 155 -21.32 -11.24 9.78
N GLY A 156 -20.33 -11.90 9.19
CA GLY A 156 -19.37 -11.26 8.30
C GLY A 156 -18.08 -10.81 8.96
N ILE A 157 -17.91 -10.95 10.28
CA ILE A 157 -16.65 -10.63 10.96
C ILE A 157 -15.48 -11.42 10.36
N ARG A 158 -15.66 -12.71 10.07
CA ARG A 158 -14.66 -13.56 9.43
C ARG A 158 -14.24 -13.00 8.06
N LYS A 159 -15.22 -12.62 7.25
CA LYS A 159 -14.99 -12.01 5.95
C LYS A 159 -14.17 -10.72 6.08
N LEU A 160 -14.55 -9.85 7.00
CA LEU A 160 -13.82 -8.60 7.26
C LEU A 160 -12.36 -8.88 7.65
N LEU A 161 -12.11 -9.78 8.58
CA LEU A 161 -10.75 -10.12 9.02
C LEU A 161 -9.92 -10.71 7.90
N SER A 162 -10.51 -11.58 7.06
CA SER A 162 -9.86 -12.18 5.90
C SER A 162 -9.55 -11.15 4.80
N GLU A 163 -10.51 -10.27 4.45
CA GLU A 163 -10.33 -9.28 3.39
C GLU A 163 -9.32 -8.19 3.75
N THR A 164 -9.19 -7.89 5.04
CA THR A 164 -8.27 -6.86 5.54
C THR A 164 -6.93 -7.42 6.00
N GLY A 165 -6.81 -8.74 6.16
CA GLY A 165 -5.63 -9.41 6.71
C GLY A 165 -5.36 -9.12 8.19
N VAL A 166 -6.16 -8.27 8.84
CA VAL A 166 -5.92 -7.91 10.25
C VAL A 166 -6.14 -9.08 11.21
N GLY A 167 -6.85 -10.12 10.76
CA GLY A 167 -7.04 -11.37 11.52
C GLY A 167 -5.73 -12.09 11.85
N ASP A 168 -4.68 -11.84 11.08
CA ASP A 168 -3.36 -12.46 11.24
C ASP A 168 -2.46 -11.71 12.23
N ARG A 169 -2.89 -10.54 12.69
CA ARG A 169 -2.13 -9.78 13.67
C ARG A 169 -2.22 -10.38 15.05
N ILE A 170 -1.08 -10.44 15.74
CA ILE A 170 -0.97 -11.03 17.07
C ILE A 170 -1.96 -10.45 18.09
N GLU A 171 -2.24 -9.14 18.01
CA GLU A 171 -3.17 -8.49 18.93
C GLU A 171 -4.60 -8.99 18.72
N ILE A 172 -5.00 -9.20 17.46
CA ILE A 172 -6.31 -9.72 17.09
C ILE A 172 -6.41 -11.20 17.47
N VAL A 173 -5.37 -11.98 17.16
CA VAL A 173 -5.30 -13.39 17.52
C VAL A 173 -5.44 -13.57 19.03
N ARG A 174 -4.72 -12.80 19.84
CA ARG A 174 -4.82 -12.85 21.31
C ARG A 174 -6.22 -12.44 21.82
N ALA A 175 -6.80 -11.37 21.27
CA ALA A 175 -8.13 -10.90 21.69
C ALA A 175 -9.19 -11.95 21.43
N PHE A 176 -9.17 -12.59 20.26
CA PHE A 176 -10.14 -13.62 19.91
C PHE A 176 -9.86 -14.96 20.61
N SER A 177 -8.60 -15.31 20.86
CA SER A 177 -8.28 -16.51 21.64
C SER A 177 -8.73 -16.38 23.08
N GLU A 178 -8.57 -15.22 23.70
CA GLU A 178 -9.08 -14.97 25.04
C GLU A 178 -10.60 -15.10 25.09
N LEU A 179 -11.32 -14.55 24.10
CA LEU A 179 -12.76 -14.74 23.97
C LEU A 179 -13.10 -16.22 23.81
N GLY A 180 -12.37 -16.95 22.99
CA GLY A 180 -12.59 -18.39 22.77
C GLY A 180 -12.40 -19.21 24.03
N ARG A 181 -11.38 -18.87 24.84
CA ARG A 181 -11.14 -19.46 26.14
C ARG A 181 -12.32 -19.23 27.09
N LEU A 182 -12.78 -17.98 27.21
CA LEU A 182 -13.92 -17.62 28.07
C LEU A 182 -15.21 -18.38 27.67
N VAL A 183 -15.51 -18.43 26.37
CA VAL A 183 -16.70 -19.13 25.85
C VAL A 183 -16.60 -20.64 26.09
N SER A 184 -15.40 -21.22 26.02
CA SER A 184 -15.17 -22.64 26.26
C SER A 184 -15.29 -22.99 27.74
N GLU A 185 -14.87 -22.10 28.63
CA GLU A 185 -15.01 -22.26 30.10
C GLU A 185 -16.48 -22.14 30.52
N ASP A 186 -17.24 -21.17 29.96
CA ASP A 186 -18.69 -21.02 30.27
C ASP A 186 -19.54 -22.14 29.65
N GLY A 187 -19.08 -22.75 28.54
CA GLY A 187 -19.79 -23.88 27.89
C GLY A 187 -19.63 -25.22 28.57
N GLY A 188 -18.85 -25.33 29.64
CA GLY A 188 -18.51 -26.57 30.33
C GLY A 188 -19.62 -27.24 31.10
N VAL A 189 -20.89 -26.79 31.00
CA VAL A 189 -22.07 -27.42 31.60
C VAL A 189 -22.92 -28.20 30.58
N GLY A 190 -22.48 -28.33 29.34
CA GLY A 190 -23.18 -29.08 28.28
C GLY A 190 -22.22 -29.97 27.51
N GLY A 191 -22.09 -31.25 27.95
CA GLY A 191 -21.27 -32.25 27.26
C GLY A 191 -21.61 -32.41 25.80
N GLY A 192 -20.75 -31.96 24.93
CA GLY A 192 -20.77 -32.19 23.50
C GLY A 192 -19.32 -32.19 22.98
N ASN A 193 -18.83 -33.39 22.70
CA ASN A 193 -17.54 -33.62 22.07
C ASN A 193 -17.42 -32.82 20.74
N PRO A 194 -16.57 -31.81 20.59
CA PRO A 194 -16.36 -31.17 19.30
C PRO A 194 -15.51 -32.11 18.46
N GLN A 195 -16.15 -32.92 17.64
CA GLN A 195 -15.48 -33.63 16.56
C GLN A 195 -15.07 -32.56 15.53
N GLY A 196 -13.88 -31.99 15.76
CA GLY A 196 -13.35 -30.92 14.95
C GLY A 196 -13.06 -31.43 13.56
N GLY A 197 -13.91 -31.07 12.61
CA GLY A 197 -13.51 -31.02 11.22
C GLY A 197 -12.40 -29.98 11.08
N LYS A 198 -11.26 -30.40 10.55
CA LYS A 198 -10.16 -29.51 10.15
C LYS A 198 -10.64 -28.60 9.01
N THR A 199 -11.36 -27.56 9.33
CA THR A 199 -11.59 -26.45 8.41
C THR A 199 -10.39 -25.54 8.56
N SER A 200 -9.43 -25.64 7.63
CA SER A 200 -8.36 -24.68 7.50
C SER A 200 -9.00 -23.28 7.42
N MET A 201 -8.68 -22.43 8.37
CA MET A 201 -9.19 -21.06 8.43
C MET A 201 -8.48 -20.19 7.38
N TYR A 202 -7.45 -20.74 6.77
CA TYR A 202 -6.64 -20.12 5.72
C TYR A 202 -6.73 -20.98 4.46
N PRO A 203 -7.70 -20.75 3.57
CA PRO A 203 -7.88 -21.57 2.37
C PRO A 203 -6.70 -21.50 1.40
N ASN A 204 -5.84 -20.52 1.56
CA ASN A 204 -4.67 -20.29 0.70
C ASN A 204 -3.33 -20.56 1.40
N THR A 205 -3.32 -20.96 2.66
CA THR A 205 -2.08 -21.22 3.40
C THR A 205 -1.83 -22.72 3.46
N ASN A 206 -0.84 -23.18 2.72
CA ASN A 206 -0.41 -24.57 2.78
C ASN A 206 0.61 -24.72 3.92
N PHE A 207 0.14 -25.13 5.09
CA PHE A 207 0.96 -25.36 6.29
C PHE A 207 1.80 -26.65 6.22
N GLU A 208 1.73 -27.46 5.13
CA GLU A 208 2.45 -28.71 5.00
C GLU A 208 3.92 -28.53 4.56
N ASN A 209 4.33 -27.31 4.21
CA ASN A 209 5.67 -27.00 3.72
C ASN A 209 6.57 -26.25 4.73
N TYR A 210 6.23 -26.29 6.03
CA TYR A 210 7.05 -25.69 7.07
C TYR A 210 7.45 -26.70 8.13
#